data_d037ed887c80a971784119ac8585d209
#
_entry.id   d037ed887c80a971784119ac8585d209
#
_cell.length_a   1.000
_cell.length_b   1.000
_cell.length_c   1.000
_cell.angle_alpha   90.00
_cell.angle_beta   90.00
_cell.angle_gamma   90.00
#
_symmetry.space_group_name_H-M   'P 1'
#
loop_
_entity.id
_entity.type
_entity.pdbx_description
1 polymer ?
#
loop_
_entity_poly.entity_id
_entity_poly.type
_entity_poly.pdbx_seq_one_letter_code
_entity_poly.pdbx_strand_id
1 'polypeptide(L)'
;MLVLPQQAQAQEPVNYELKLAGMRVSSLNCDDLSSIDGVSGTAKFDPESKTLTLDNATISTSVIKFPGLENSIKGLTIRLIGDNTITSENYWGLFNNTERSITFTGSGKLTVNGSTTAPQTGYRRAIFNWGTIVVDGCTLEANGGVYGIGSGFWKFVNCNVRTKGGGGSQSDEYAGSLTWMWDKEPEFVGCKITSPAGVSWKKFQNNGYDNYVLVGEDGNAVTDWVEITRDNTGVNAPNTEAATAKRGIYTLQGLRLSGELKDLPAGIYIVDGKKVVKP
;
A
#
# COMPACT_ATOMS: atom_id res chain seq x y z
N MET A 1 8.53 47.11 39.51
CA MET A 1 7.47 46.36 38.83
C MET A 1 8.13 45.09 38.25
N LEU A 2 7.97 43.96 38.94
CA LEU A 2 8.56 42.69 38.47
C LEU A 2 7.64 42.10 37.38
N VAL A 3 8.12 42.01 36.17
CA VAL A 3 7.46 41.27 35.11
C VAL A 3 7.82 39.80 35.30
N LEU A 4 6.86 39.00 35.76
CA LEU A 4 7.00 37.55 35.83
C LEU A 4 7.06 37.02 34.39
N PRO A 5 7.99 36.08 34.05
CA PRO A 5 8.01 35.46 32.75
C PRO A 5 6.72 34.67 32.58
N GLN A 6 6.00 34.93 31.48
CA GLN A 6 4.84 34.16 31.07
C GLN A 6 5.33 32.73 30.74
N GLN A 7 4.94 31.77 31.57
CA GLN A 7 5.20 30.34 31.24
C GLN A 7 4.52 30.04 29.92
N ALA A 8 5.34 29.64 28.93
CA ALA A 8 4.82 29.08 27.69
C ALA A 8 3.98 27.85 28.06
N GLN A 9 2.68 27.92 27.83
CA GLN A 9 1.80 26.76 27.94
C GLN A 9 2.25 25.75 26.91
N ALA A 10 2.66 24.56 27.35
CA ALA A 10 2.97 23.46 26.44
C ALA A 10 1.70 23.15 25.63
N GLN A 11 1.82 23.22 24.31
CA GLN A 11 0.70 22.90 23.42
C GLN A 11 0.36 21.41 23.59
N GLU A 12 -0.91 21.10 23.83
CA GLU A 12 -1.38 19.71 23.93
C GLU A 12 -1.05 18.94 22.63
N PRO A 13 -0.57 17.69 22.73
CA PRO A 13 -0.23 16.90 21.56
C PRO A 13 -1.44 16.68 20.67
N VAL A 14 -1.27 16.92 19.36
CA VAL A 14 -2.28 16.56 18.37
C VAL A 14 -2.19 15.07 18.08
N ASN A 15 -3.29 14.33 18.29
CA ASN A 15 -3.38 12.93 17.97
C ASN A 15 -3.93 12.75 16.55
N TYR A 16 -3.26 11.92 15.76
CA TYR A 16 -3.72 11.56 14.42
C TYR A 16 -4.50 10.25 14.47
N GLU A 17 -5.42 10.07 13.52
CA GLU A 17 -6.28 8.90 13.43
C GLU A 17 -5.55 7.73 12.76
N LEU A 18 -4.33 7.45 13.20
CA LEU A 18 -3.43 6.40 12.74
C LEU A 18 -2.80 5.72 13.96
N LYS A 19 -2.74 4.39 13.95
CA LYS A 19 -2.03 3.61 14.97
C LYS A 19 -1.08 2.63 14.31
N LEU A 20 0.12 2.49 14.88
CA LEU A 20 1.11 1.48 14.53
C LEU A 20 1.38 0.62 15.77
N ALA A 21 1.37 -0.70 15.61
CA ALA A 21 1.53 -1.66 16.71
C ALA A 21 0.60 -1.38 17.93
N GLY A 22 -0.60 -0.83 17.66
CA GLY A 22 -1.57 -0.42 18.69
C GLY A 22 -1.34 0.96 19.29
N MET A 23 -0.20 1.60 19.05
CA MET A 23 0.14 2.92 19.60
C MET A 23 -0.27 4.03 18.63
N ARG A 24 -0.74 5.15 19.19
CA ARG A 24 -1.25 6.29 18.44
C ARG A 24 -0.10 7.12 17.83
N VAL A 25 -0.25 7.52 16.58
CA VAL A 25 0.58 8.54 15.95
C VAL A 25 0.10 9.92 16.38
N SER A 26 1.02 10.79 16.77
CA SER A 26 0.74 12.13 17.25
C SER A 26 1.83 13.12 16.82
N SER A 27 1.62 14.40 17.09
CA SER A 27 2.64 15.45 16.84
C SER A 27 3.93 15.28 17.64
N LEU A 28 3.97 14.36 18.62
CA LEU A 28 5.19 14.06 19.39
C LEU A 28 6.06 12.99 18.76
N ASN A 29 5.51 12.14 17.87
CA ASN A 29 6.24 11.01 17.30
C ASN A 29 6.14 10.90 15.76
N CYS A 30 5.36 11.76 15.10
CA CYS A 30 5.11 11.64 13.66
C CYS A 30 6.37 11.77 12.80
N ASP A 31 7.39 12.50 13.25
CA ASP A 31 8.64 12.70 12.52
C ASP A 31 9.58 11.48 12.61
N ASP A 32 9.43 10.67 13.66
CA ASP A 32 10.17 9.43 13.87
C ASP A 32 9.32 8.42 14.63
N LEU A 33 8.64 7.55 13.89
CA LEU A 33 7.76 6.52 14.43
C LEU A 33 8.52 5.31 14.97
N SER A 34 9.85 5.23 14.80
CA SER A 34 10.67 4.18 15.43
C SER A 34 10.73 4.31 16.96
N SER A 35 10.30 5.43 17.49
CA SER A 35 10.06 5.64 18.92
C SER A 35 8.87 4.83 19.48
N ILE A 36 8.01 4.30 18.61
CA ILE A 36 6.90 3.43 19.00
C ILE A 36 7.43 2.01 19.18
N ASP A 37 7.11 1.40 20.33
CA ASP A 37 7.46 0.00 20.59
C ASP A 37 6.85 -0.92 19.51
N GLY A 38 7.69 -1.81 18.97
CA GLY A 38 7.33 -2.67 17.84
C GLY A 38 7.51 -2.02 16.46
N VAL A 39 8.03 -0.79 16.37
CA VAL A 39 8.39 -0.15 15.09
C VAL A 39 9.90 -0.01 14.97
N SER A 40 10.46 -0.42 13.83
CA SER A 40 11.89 -0.28 13.53
C SER A 40 12.10 0.08 12.05
N GLY A 41 13.33 0.47 11.68
CA GLY A 41 13.62 1.05 10.37
C GLY A 41 13.16 2.51 10.29
N THR A 42 12.99 3.05 9.10
CA THR A 42 12.53 4.43 8.92
C THR A 42 11.02 4.48 8.69
N ALA A 43 10.30 5.05 9.61
CA ALA A 43 8.86 5.30 9.50
C ALA A 43 8.54 6.70 9.98
N LYS A 44 7.82 7.49 9.17
CA LYS A 44 7.40 8.84 9.51
C LYS A 44 6.05 9.18 8.89
N PHE A 45 5.29 10.01 9.58
CA PHE A 45 3.98 10.47 9.11
C PHE A 45 3.97 11.98 8.95
N ASP A 46 3.65 12.43 7.75
CA ASP A 46 3.40 13.84 7.44
C ASP A 46 1.88 14.09 7.53
N PRO A 47 1.41 14.86 8.52
CA PRO A 47 -0.01 15.11 8.71
C PRO A 47 -0.62 16.05 7.65
N GLU A 48 0.18 16.91 7.02
CA GLU A 48 -0.31 17.86 6.01
C GLU A 48 -0.66 17.12 4.71
N SER A 49 0.26 16.29 4.21
CA SER A 49 0.03 15.46 3.04
C SER A 49 -0.70 14.14 3.35
N LYS A 50 -0.92 13.82 4.63
CA LYS A 50 -1.45 12.53 5.11
C LYS A 50 -0.66 11.35 4.56
N THR A 51 0.68 11.47 4.58
CA THR A 51 1.56 10.45 4.00
C THR A 51 2.36 9.76 5.10
N LEU A 52 2.15 8.45 5.23
CA LEU A 52 3.02 7.56 5.99
C LEU A 52 4.12 7.04 5.05
N THR A 53 5.37 7.44 5.30
CA THR A 53 6.52 6.91 4.57
C THR A 53 7.13 5.77 5.36
N LEU A 54 7.30 4.61 4.72
CA LEU A 54 7.98 3.44 5.25
C LEU A 54 9.20 3.15 4.37
N ASP A 55 10.40 3.09 4.96
CA ASP A 55 11.65 2.80 4.27
C ASP A 55 12.41 1.74 5.06
N ASN A 56 12.40 0.51 4.54
CA ASN A 56 12.92 -0.68 5.21
C ASN A 56 12.39 -0.82 6.65
N ALA A 57 11.11 -0.51 6.82
CA ALA A 57 10.47 -0.46 8.12
C ALA A 57 9.81 -1.78 8.49
N THR A 58 9.86 -2.11 9.78
CA THR A 58 9.12 -3.22 10.37
C THR A 58 8.18 -2.69 11.45
N ILE A 59 6.91 -3.07 11.37
CA ILE A 59 5.88 -2.77 12.37
C ILE A 59 5.36 -4.12 12.85
N SER A 60 5.50 -4.41 14.15
CA SER A 60 5.10 -5.72 14.71
C SER A 60 4.44 -5.56 16.07
N THR A 61 3.39 -6.36 16.30
CA THR A 61 2.74 -6.45 17.61
C THR A 61 2.30 -7.88 17.90
N SER A 62 2.46 -8.28 19.15
CA SER A 62 1.91 -9.54 19.69
C SER A 62 0.68 -9.30 20.59
N VAL A 63 0.27 -8.06 20.77
CA VAL A 63 -0.86 -7.70 21.63
C VAL A 63 -2.17 -8.14 20.99
N ILE A 64 -3.00 -8.82 21.77
CA ILE A 64 -4.31 -9.32 21.32
C ILE A 64 -5.22 -8.15 20.95
N LYS A 65 -5.90 -8.26 19.80
CA LYS A 65 -6.83 -7.26 19.25
C LYS A 65 -6.19 -5.94 18.81
N PHE A 66 -4.87 -5.91 18.67
CA PHE A 66 -4.20 -4.78 18.05
C PHE A 66 -3.76 -5.15 16.63
N PRO A 67 -4.27 -4.44 15.61
CA PRO A 67 -3.69 -4.54 14.27
C PRO A 67 -2.25 -4.04 14.25
N GLY A 68 -1.45 -4.56 13.33
CA GLY A 68 -0.12 -4.00 13.09
C GLY A 68 -0.21 -2.55 12.65
N LEU A 69 -1.16 -2.22 11.76
CA LEU A 69 -1.53 -0.85 11.37
C LEU A 69 -3.06 -0.69 11.39
N GLU A 70 -3.55 0.37 12.04
CA GLU A 70 -4.96 0.78 12.01
C GLU A 70 -5.10 2.18 11.42
N ASN A 71 -5.83 2.28 10.30
CA ASN A 71 -6.12 3.55 9.64
C ASN A 71 -7.54 4.03 9.90
N SER A 72 -7.69 5.24 10.41
CA SER A 72 -8.95 5.99 10.47
C SER A 72 -8.85 7.36 9.78
N ILE A 73 -7.78 7.59 9.00
CA ILE A 73 -7.58 8.81 8.20
C ILE A 73 -8.29 8.64 6.85
N LYS A 74 -9.03 9.64 6.43
CA LYS A 74 -9.57 9.71 5.06
C LYS A 74 -8.48 10.21 4.11
N GLY A 75 -8.09 9.36 3.15
CA GLY A 75 -7.08 9.70 2.15
C GLY A 75 -5.64 9.50 2.63
N LEU A 76 -5.37 8.46 3.44
CA LEU A 76 -4.00 8.09 3.80
C LEU A 76 -3.23 7.60 2.57
N THR A 77 -2.05 8.15 2.34
CA THR A 77 -1.06 7.60 1.43
C THR A 77 0.01 6.86 2.22
N ILE A 78 0.31 5.62 1.84
CA ILE A 78 1.44 4.85 2.39
C ILE A 78 2.48 4.72 1.27
N ARG A 79 3.56 5.48 1.41
CA ARG A 79 4.69 5.49 0.48
C ARG A 79 5.72 4.46 0.91
N LEU A 80 6.04 3.53 0.00
CA LEU A 80 6.94 2.41 0.23
C LEU A 80 8.28 2.63 -0.44
N ILE A 81 9.37 2.47 0.33
CA ILE A 81 10.76 2.48 -0.12
C ILE A 81 11.42 1.22 0.45
N GLY A 82 12.15 0.46 -0.38
CA GLY A 82 12.74 -0.80 0.05
C GLY A 82 11.72 -1.86 0.50
N ASP A 83 12.11 -2.73 1.42
CA ASP A 83 11.30 -3.85 1.90
C ASP A 83 10.70 -3.54 3.27
N ASN A 84 9.37 -3.50 3.34
CA ASN A 84 8.64 -3.14 4.55
C ASN A 84 7.76 -4.31 5.01
N THR A 85 7.58 -4.43 6.34
CA THR A 85 6.76 -5.49 6.93
C THR A 85 5.83 -4.94 7.99
N ILE A 86 4.57 -5.38 7.98
CA ILE A 86 3.59 -5.15 9.03
C ILE A 86 3.12 -6.52 9.52
N THR A 87 3.20 -6.78 10.82
CA THR A 87 2.79 -8.06 11.42
C THR A 87 1.93 -7.85 12.66
N SER A 88 0.84 -8.58 12.74
CA SER A 88 0.13 -8.80 14.01
C SER A 88 0.03 -10.32 14.27
N GLU A 89 0.63 -10.78 15.36
CA GLU A 89 0.63 -12.20 15.69
C GLU A 89 -0.73 -12.72 16.14
N ASN A 90 -1.55 -11.87 16.75
CA ASN A 90 -2.79 -12.25 17.40
C ASN A 90 -4.04 -11.55 16.86
N TYR A 91 -3.91 -10.79 15.74
CA TYR A 91 -5.02 -10.04 15.16
C TYR A 91 -4.80 -9.77 13.66
N TRP A 92 -5.47 -8.78 13.11
CA TRP A 92 -5.32 -8.34 11.72
C TRP A 92 -3.96 -7.70 11.48
N GLY A 93 -3.33 -7.99 10.37
CA GLY A 93 -2.09 -7.32 9.98
C GLY A 93 -2.34 -5.84 9.78
N LEU A 94 -3.28 -5.48 8.91
CA LEU A 94 -3.70 -4.11 8.63
C LEU A 94 -5.24 -4.00 8.69
N PHE A 95 -5.71 -2.93 9.33
CA PHE A 95 -7.12 -2.56 9.36
C PHE A 95 -7.34 -1.17 8.79
N ASN A 96 -8.17 -1.06 7.75
CA ASN A 96 -8.67 0.20 7.21
C ASN A 96 -10.12 0.39 7.63
N ASN A 97 -10.39 1.41 8.42
CA ASN A 97 -11.70 1.63 9.05
C ASN A 97 -12.76 2.10 8.04
N THR A 98 -14.01 2.10 8.48
CA THR A 98 -15.20 2.45 7.68
C THR A 98 -15.03 3.80 6.99
N GLU A 99 -15.36 3.85 5.70
CA GLU A 99 -15.30 5.04 4.85
C GLU A 99 -13.91 5.71 4.76
N ARG A 100 -12.85 5.00 5.15
CA ARG A 100 -11.48 5.49 5.02
C ARG A 100 -10.84 4.96 3.73
N SER A 101 -9.79 5.62 3.29
CA SER A 101 -9.07 5.17 2.12
C SER A 101 -7.56 5.14 2.37
N ILE A 102 -6.92 4.13 1.78
CA ILE A 102 -5.47 3.98 1.74
C ILE A 102 -5.04 3.89 0.29
N THR A 103 -4.00 4.61 -0.07
CA THR A 103 -3.26 4.40 -1.32
C THR A 103 -1.86 3.93 -0.98
N PHE A 104 -1.52 2.70 -1.37
CA PHE A 104 -0.13 2.22 -1.35
C PHE A 104 0.56 2.66 -2.63
N THR A 105 1.74 3.26 -2.52
CA THR A 105 2.52 3.74 -3.67
C THR A 105 4.02 3.68 -3.39
N GLY A 106 4.83 3.95 -4.41
CA GLY A 106 6.29 3.94 -4.32
C GLY A 106 6.93 2.74 -5.00
N SER A 107 8.26 2.66 -4.97
CA SER A 107 9.02 1.59 -5.63
C SER A 107 9.25 0.36 -4.76
N GLY A 108 8.88 0.44 -3.48
CA GLY A 108 9.14 -0.60 -2.50
C GLY A 108 8.11 -1.72 -2.47
N LYS A 109 8.36 -2.65 -1.54
CA LYS A 109 7.47 -3.77 -1.20
C LYS A 109 6.90 -3.57 0.21
N LEU A 110 5.64 -3.98 0.39
CA LEU A 110 5.02 -4.16 1.69
C LEU A 110 4.58 -5.61 1.86
N THR A 111 5.02 -6.26 2.94
CA THR A 111 4.51 -7.55 3.38
C THR A 111 3.60 -7.34 4.60
N VAL A 112 2.37 -7.80 4.52
CA VAL A 112 1.39 -7.71 5.61
C VAL A 112 1.05 -9.11 6.10
N ASN A 113 1.38 -9.41 7.36
CA ASN A 113 1.07 -10.68 7.99
C ASN A 113 0.01 -10.47 9.08
N GLY A 114 -1.13 -11.13 8.91
CA GLY A 114 -2.11 -11.29 9.98
C GLY A 114 -1.87 -12.56 10.77
N SER A 115 -2.59 -12.72 11.87
CA SER A 115 -2.48 -13.91 12.69
C SER A 115 -2.78 -15.19 11.92
N THR A 116 -2.03 -16.26 12.20
CA THR A 116 -2.32 -17.63 11.76
C THR A 116 -2.89 -18.49 12.86
N THR A 117 -2.79 -18.05 14.12
CA THR A 117 -3.09 -18.85 15.31
C THR A 117 -4.15 -18.25 16.25
N ALA A 118 -4.59 -17.02 16.02
CA ALA A 118 -5.60 -16.38 16.87
C ALA A 118 -6.82 -17.31 17.09
N PRO A 119 -7.40 -17.34 18.29
CA PRO A 119 -8.50 -18.27 18.59
C PRO A 119 -9.73 -18.08 17.70
N GLN A 120 -10.04 -16.82 17.36
CA GLN A 120 -11.15 -16.49 16.48
C GLN A 120 -10.68 -16.41 15.03
N THR A 121 -11.31 -17.17 14.14
CA THR A 121 -10.97 -17.19 12.71
C THR A 121 -11.06 -15.82 12.05
N GLY A 122 -12.03 -14.97 12.46
CA GLY A 122 -12.17 -13.59 12.00
C GLY A 122 -10.97 -12.68 12.32
N TYR A 123 -10.11 -13.07 13.26
CA TYR A 123 -8.87 -12.33 13.59
C TYR A 123 -7.68 -12.73 12.74
N ARG A 124 -7.78 -13.80 11.94
CA ARG A 124 -6.71 -14.34 11.11
C ARG A 124 -6.74 -13.74 9.70
N ARG A 125 -6.73 -12.40 9.61
CA ARG A 125 -6.75 -11.63 8.36
C ARG A 125 -5.42 -10.92 8.13
N ALA A 126 -4.90 -10.96 6.90
CA ALA A 126 -3.78 -10.09 6.56
C ALA A 126 -4.26 -8.63 6.48
N ILE A 127 -5.20 -8.33 5.59
CA ILE A 127 -5.75 -6.98 5.44
C ILE A 127 -7.27 -7.05 5.57
N PHE A 128 -7.80 -6.28 6.52
CA PHE A 128 -9.23 -6.10 6.71
C PHE A 128 -9.61 -4.66 6.33
N ASN A 129 -10.41 -4.51 5.27
CA ASN A 129 -10.75 -3.21 4.70
C ASN A 129 -12.25 -2.94 4.80
N TRP A 130 -12.63 -1.89 5.51
CA TRP A 130 -14.00 -1.38 5.54
C TRP A 130 -14.17 -0.07 4.76
N GLY A 131 -13.28 0.21 3.85
CA GLY A 131 -13.30 1.41 3.03
C GLY A 131 -12.80 1.11 1.62
N THR A 132 -11.89 1.95 1.13
CA THR A 132 -11.28 1.80 -0.18
C THR A 132 -9.78 1.66 -0.06
N ILE A 133 -9.21 0.67 -0.74
CA ILE A 133 -7.75 0.53 -0.87
C ILE A 133 -7.36 0.53 -2.34
N VAL A 134 -6.35 1.35 -2.67
CA VAL A 134 -5.70 1.40 -3.98
C VAL A 134 -4.26 0.93 -3.81
N VAL A 135 -3.83 -0.02 -4.64
CA VAL A 135 -2.42 -0.44 -4.75
C VAL A 135 -1.91 0.08 -6.07
N ASP A 136 -1.01 1.07 -6.04
CA ASP A 136 -0.56 1.79 -7.23
C ASP A 136 0.97 1.76 -7.36
N GLY A 137 1.45 1.07 -8.38
CA GLY A 137 2.84 1.04 -8.81
C GLY A 137 3.81 0.27 -7.90
N CYS A 138 3.38 -0.23 -6.74
CA CYS A 138 4.21 -0.90 -5.75
C CYS A 138 4.01 -2.44 -5.74
N THR A 139 4.69 -3.12 -4.82
CA THR A 139 4.52 -4.55 -4.57
C THR A 139 3.88 -4.77 -3.20
N LEU A 140 2.79 -5.56 -3.16
CA LEU A 140 2.09 -5.92 -1.93
C LEU A 140 2.07 -7.44 -1.77
N GLU A 141 2.47 -7.93 -0.60
CA GLU A 141 2.26 -9.33 -0.19
C GLU A 141 1.38 -9.34 1.07
N ALA A 142 0.32 -10.15 1.07
CA ALA A 142 -0.62 -10.22 2.18
C ALA A 142 -0.87 -11.69 2.56
N ASN A 143 -0.55 -12.05 3.80
CA ASN A 143 -0.67 -13.42 4.30
C ASN A 143 -1.47 -13.45 5.60
N GLY A 144 -2.64 -14.07 5.55
CA GLY A 144 -3.50 -14.30 6.70
C GLY A 144 -3.78 -15.78 6.90
N GLY A 145 -4.03 -16.19 8.13
CA GLY A 145 -4.29 -17.60 8.45
C GLY A 145 -5.60 -18.13 7.86
N VAL A 146 -6.59 -17.25 7.68
CA VAL A 146 -7.93 -17.61 7.16
C VAL A 146 -8.29 -16.71 5.97
N TYR A 147 -8.05 -15.41 6.08
CA TYR A 147 -8.38 -14.44 5.06
C TYR A 147 -7.12 -13.68 4.63
N GLY A 148 -6.88 -13.60 3.35
CA GLY A 148 -5.82 -12.77 2.77
C GLY A 148 -6.22 -11.29 2.72
N ILE A 149 -6.60 -10.82 1.54
CA ILE A 149 -7.17 -9.50 1.30
C ILE A 149 -8.69 -9.61 1.30
N GLY A 150 -9.36 -8.82 2.10
CA GLY A 150 -10.81 -8.93 2.20
C GLY A 150 -11.53 -7.66 2.60
N SER A 151 -12.83 -7.65 2.24
CA SER A 151 -13.84 -6.62 2.47
C SER A 151 -13.57 -5.31 1.73
N GLY A 152 -14.58 -4.44 1.65
CA GLY A 152 -14.47 -3.11 1.06
C GLY A 152 -14.22 -3.09 -0.45
N PHE A 153 -13.75 -1.94 -0.90
CA PHE A 153 -13.48 -1.67 -2.31
C PHE A 153 -11.99 -1.73 -2.59
N TRP A 154 -11.60 -2.34 -3.71
CA TRP A 154 -10.22 -2.52 -4.09
C TRP A 154 -9.94 -2.09 -5.52
N LYS A 155 -8.79 -1.45 -5.72
CA LYS A 155 -8.27 -1.10 -7.04
C LYS A 155 -6.77 -1.43 -7.10
N PHE A 156 -6.38 -2.15 -8.14
CA PHE A 156 -5.01 -2.54 -8.41
C PHE A 156 -4.55 -1.84 -9.70
N VAL A 157 -3.47 -1.04 -9.62
CA VAL A 157 -2.97 -0.21 -10.72
C VAL A 157 -1.50 -0.48 -10.92
N ASN A 158 -1.11 -0.99 -12.07
CA ASN A 158 0.30 -1.21 -12.43
C ASN A 158 1.14 -1.82 -11.29
N CYS A 159 0.61 -2.77 -10.53
CA CYS A 159 1.22 -3.30 -9.33
C CYS A 159 1.45 -4.82 -9.42
N ASN A 160 2.27 -5.33 -8.50
CA ASN A 160 2.38 -6.76 -8.24
C ASN A 160 1.79 -7.04 -6.86
N VAL A 161 0.85 -7.99 -6.79
CA VAL A 161 0.26 -8.39 -5.52
C VAL A 161 0.30 -9.90 -5.39
N ARG A 162 0.63 -10.37 -4.20
CA ARG A 162 0.55 -11.76 -3.82
C ARG A 162 -0.24 -11.87 -2.52
N THR A 163 -1.29 -12.68 -2.50
CA THR A 163 -2.12 -12.79 -1.30
C THR A 163 -2.53 -14.23 -1.02
N LYS A 164 -2.60 -14.57 0.26
CA LYS A 164 -3.06 -15.87 0.74
C LYS A 164 -3.94 -15.70 1.96
N GLY A 165 -5.06 -16.44 1.96
CA GLY A 165 -5.88 -16.73 3.14
C GLY A 165 -6.21 -18.22 3.12
N GLY A 166 -5.78 -18.94 4.16
CA GLY A 166 -5.89 -20.42 4.21
C GLY A 166 -7.31 -20.96 4.27
N GLY A 167 -8.34 -20.12 4.37
CA GLY A 167 -9.72 -20.56 4.51
C GLY A 167 -9.96 -21.33 5.80
N GLY A 168 -10.82 -22.36 5.73
CA GLY A 168 -11.04 -23.26 6.88
C GLY A 168 -11.86 -22.67 8.01
N SER A 169 -12.65 -21.62 7.74
CA SER A 169 -13.64 -21.11 8.69
C SER A 169 -14.92 -21.94 8.60
N GLN A 170 -15.33 -22.55 9.69
CA GLN A 170 -16.58 -23.32 9.74
C GLN A 170 -17.84 -22.45 9.60
N SER A 171 -17.70 -21.14 9.88
CA SER A 171 -18.80 -20.17 9.81
C SER A 171 -18.82 -19.33 8.53
N ASP A 172 -17.82 -19.48 7.65
CA ASP A 172 -17.67 -18.67 6.45
C ASP A 172 -17.04 -19.49 5.32
N GLU A 173 -17.87 -20.01 4.44
CA GLU A 173 -17.46 -20.78 3.25
C GLU A 173 -16.72 -19.92 2.22
N TYR A 174 -16.84 -18.59 2.33
CA TYR A 174 -16.19 -17.64 1.44
C TYR A 174 -14.84 -17.14 1.96
N ALA A 175 -14.36 -17.70 3.10
CA ALA A 175 -13.03 -17.38 3.62
C ALA A 175 -11.94 -17.82 2.63
N GLY A 176 -10.99 -16.94 2.30
CA GLY A 176 -9.95 -17.24 1.31
C GLY A 176 -9.04 -16.07 1.03
N SER A 177 -8.33 -16.15 -0.11
CA SER A 177 -7.24 -15.23 -0.45
C SER A 177 -7.73 -13.86 -0.91
N LEU A 178 -8.77 -13.81 -1.77
CA LEU A 178 -9.45 -12.57 -2.21
C LEU A 178 -10.95 -12.76 -1.98
N THR A 179 -11.50 -12.04 -1.01
CA THR A 179 -12.84 -12.38 -0.51
C THR A 179 -13.59 -11.18 0.05
N TRP A 180 -14.92 -11.30 0.14
CA TRP A 180 -15.81 -10.30 0.72
C TRP A 180 -15.70 -8.91 0.07
N MET A 181 -15.38 -8.81 -1.23
CA MET A 181 -15.35 -7.54 -1.95
C MET A 181 -16.77 -6.98 -2.04
N TRP A 182 -16.95 -5.70 -1.67
CA TRP A 182 -18.29 -5.11 -1.57
C TRP A 182 -18.82 -4.61 -2.92
N ASP A 183 -20.08 -4.93 -3.21
CA ASP A 183 -20.91 -4.47 -4.32
C ASP A 183 -20.37 -4.77 -5.72
N LYS A 184 -19.06 -4.92 -5.89
CA LYS A 184 -18.40 -5.18 -7.17
C LYS A 184 -17.08 -5.90 -7.00
N GLU A 185 -16.64 -6.50 -8.09
CA GLU A 185 -15.29 -7.04 -8.20
C GLU A 185 -14.22 -5.95 -8.06
N PRO A 186 -12.99 -6.27 -7.64
CA PRO A 186 -11.87 -5.35 -7.67
C PRO A 186 -11.61 -4.80 -9.08
N GLU A 187 -11.18 -3.55 -9.14
CA GLU A 187 -10.77 -2.93 -10.41
C GLU A 187 -9.28 -3.22 -10.68
N PHE A 188 -8.97 -3.64 -11.91
CA PHE A 188 -7.60 -3.91 -12.37
C PHE A 188 -7.25 -2.97 -13.52
N VAL A 189 -6.12 -2.26 -13.40
CA VAL A 189 -5.60 -1.34 -14.43
C VAL A 189 -4.12 -1.64 -14.65
N GLY A 190 -3.76 -2.11 -15.84
CA GLY A 190 -2.38 -2.47 -16.20
C GLY A 190 -1.80 -3.61 -15.35
N CYS A 191 -2.65 -4.45 -14.80
CA CYS A 191 -2.32 -5.69 -14.10
C CYS A 191 -3.51 -6.64 -14.16
N LYS A 192 -3.29 -7.92 -13.85
CA LYS A 192 -4.33 -8.96 -13.85
C LYS A 192 -3.96 -10.10 -12.92
N ILE A 193 -4.95 -10.92 -12.54
CA ILE A 193 -4.69 -12.19 -11.86
C ILE A 193 -4.00 -13.14 -12.84
N THR A 194 -2.85 -13.68 -12.43
CA THR A 194 -2.03 -14.60 -13.24
C THR A 194 -1.91 -15.99 -12.63
N SER A 195 -2.21 -16.12 -11.33
CA SER A 195 -2.21 -17.39 -10.60
C SER A 195 -3.26 -17.37 -9.48
N PRO A 196 -3.98 -18.48 -9.25
CA PRO A 196 -4.04 -19.66 -10.09
C PRO A 196 -4.81 -19.41 -11.40
N ALA A 197 -4.63 -20.27 -12.38
CA ALA A 197 -5.42 -20.25 -13.63
C ALA A 197 -6.86 -20.73 -13.35
N GLY A 198 -7.79 -20.39 -14.25
CA GLY A 198 -9.19 -20.88 -14.19
C GLY A 198 -10.03 -20.26 -13.08
N VAL A 199 -9.57 -19.18 -12.47
CA VAL A 199 -10.33 -18.48 -11.41
C VAL A 199 -11.41 -17.57 -12.00
N SER A 200 -12.47 -17.39 -11.22
CA SER A 200 -13.56 -16.45 -11.53
C SER A 200 -14.11 -15.80 -10.26
N TRP A 201 -14.88 -14.73 -10.43
CA TRP A 201 -15.56 -14.09 -9.32
C TRP A 201 -16.94 -14.71 -9.11
N LYS A 202 -17.21 -15.14 -7.90
CA LYS A 202 -18.53 -15.63 -7.47
C LYS A 202 -19.21 -14.56 -6.62
N LYS A 203 -20.38 -14.12 -7.08
CA LYS A 203 -21.25 -13.21 -6.32
C LYS A 203 -22.01 -13.99 -5.27
N PHE A 204 -22.12 -13.45 -4.05
CA PHE A 204 -23.00 -13.94 -3.00
C PHE A 204 -23.63 -12.78 -2.23
N GLN A 205 -24.69 -13.05 -1.50
CA GLN A 205 -25.34 -12.03 -0.69
C GLN A 205 -25.12 -12.27 0.80
N ASN A 206 -24.90 -11.20 1.53
CA ASN A 206 -24.90 -11.23 3.00
C ASN A 206 -25.67 -10.02 3.52
N ASN A 207 -26.70 -10.26 4.33
CA ASN A 207 -27.58 -9.23 4.89
C ASN A 207 -28.14 -8.25 3.83
N GLY A 208 -28.43 -8.75 2.62
CA GLY A 208 -28.97 -7.95 1.52
C GLY A 208 -27.95 -7.16 0.70
N TYR A 209 -26.65 -7.26 1.04
CA TYR A 209 -25.56 -6.64 0.29
C TYR A 209 -24.87 -7.66 -0.61
N ASP A 210 -24.53 -7.22 -1.81
CA ASP A 210 -23.75 -8.01 -2.75
C ASP A 210 -22.29 -8.06 -2.32
N ASN A 211 -21.71 -9.24 -2.39
CA ASN A 211 -20.28 -9.46 -2.10
C ASN A 211 -19.69 -10.39 -3.17
N TYR A 212 -18.38 -10.31 -3.34
CA TYR A 212 -17.66 -11.13 -4.31
C TYR A 212 -16.49 -11.84 -3.66
N VAL A 213 -16.27 -13.09 -4.09
CA VAL A 213 -15.14 -13.93 -3.69
C VAL A 213 -14.50 -14.54 -4.92
N LEU A 214 -13.17 -14.62 -4.92
CA LEU A 214 -12.44 -15.33 -5.96
C LEU A 214 -12.56 -16.84 -5.73
N VAL A 215 -13.04 -17.57 -6.74
CA VAL A 215 -13.22 -19.03 -6.68
C VAL A 215 -12.39 -19.72 -7.75
N GLY A 216 -11.99 -20.95 -7.47
CA GLY A 216 -11.37 -21.87 -8.43
C GLY A 216 -12.37 -22.50 -9.38
N GLU A 217 -11.90 -23.37 -10.27
CA GLU A 217 -12.74 -24.15 -11.19
C GLU A 217 -13.77 -25.04 -10.48
N ASP A 218 -13.50 -25.43 -9.25
CA ASP A 218 -14.39 -26.21 -8.39
C ASP A 218 -15.51 -25.37 -7.74
N GLY A 219 -15.52 -24.06 -7.98
CA GLY A 219 -16.48 -23.11 -7.41
C GLY A 219 -16.27 -22.77 -5.93
N ASN A 220 -15.19 -23.26 -5.31
CA ASN A 220 -14.82 -22.97 -3.93
C ASN A 220 -13.90 -21.75 -3.85
N ALA A 221 -13.92 -21.04 -2.70
CA ALA A 221 -13.02 -19.92 -2.46
C ALA A 221 -11.55 -20.34 -2.60
N VAL A 222 -10.75 -19.54 -3.31
CA VAL A 222 -9.31 -19.81 -3.43
C VAL A 222 -8.63 -19.60 -2.08
N THR A 223 -7.99 -20.63 -1.56
CA THR A 223 -7.33 -20.63 -0.25
C THR A 223 -5.81 -20.76 -0.32
N ASP A 224 -5.26 -20.77 -1.51
CA ASP A 224 -3.81 -20.71 -1.77
C ASP A 224 -3.40 -19.35 -2.33
N TRP A 225 -2.14 -19.20 -2.67
CA TRP A 225 -1.60 -17.96 -3.20
C TRP A 225 -2.30 -17.51 -4.48
N VAL A 226 -2.79 -16.29 -4.45
CA VAL A 226 -3.26 -15.55 -5.63
C VAL A 226 -2.20 -14.54 -6.02
N GLU A 227 -1.83 -14.51 -7.29
CA GLU A 227 -0.86 -13.57 -7.83
C GLU A 227 -1.56 -12.65 -8.83
N ILE A 228 -1.39 -11.34 -8.61
CA ILE A 228 -1.76 -10.28 -9.53
C ILE A 228 -0.43 -9.71 -10.03
N THR A 229 -0.20 -9.73 -11.33
CA THR A 229 1.03 -9.22 -11.91
C THR A 229 0.75 -8.07 -12.85
N ARG A 230 1.69 -7.13 -12.86
CA ARG A 230 1.69 -6.03 -13.82
C ARG A 230 1.73 -6.57 -15.24
N ASP A 231 0.92 -6.01 -16.11
CA ASP A 231 0.99 -6.30 -17.53
C ASP A 231 2.30 -5.73 -18.10
N ASN A 232 3.23 -6.62 -18.44
CA ASN A 232 4.48 -6.25 -19.11
C ASN A 232 4.21 -5.92 -20.59
N THR A 233 3.32 -4.98 -20.86
CA THR A 233 3.16 -4.42 -22.22
C THR A 233 4.27 -3.41 -22.46
N GLY A 234 5.51 -3.85 -22.59
CA GLY A 234 6.67 -3.21 -23.21
C GLY A 234 6.91 -1.70 -23.12
N VAL A 235 6.10 -0.96 -22.41
CA VAL A 235 6.28 0.47 -22.13
C VAL A 235 6.38 0.65 -20.62
N ASN A 236 7.60 0.59 -20.09
CA ASN A 236 7.84 1.14 -18.76
C ASN A 236 7.38 2.60 -18.80
N ALA A 237 6.29 2.93 -18.07
CA ALA A 237 6.02 4.32 -17.75
C ALA A 237 7.33 4.90 -17.17
N PRO A 238 7.81 6.04 -17.64
CA PRO A 238 9.04 6.62 -17.12
C PRO A 238 8.88 6.76 -15.62
N ASN A 239 9.82 6.14 -14.89
CA ASN A 239 9.91 6.26 -13.44
C ASN A 239 10.02 7.76 -13.14
N THR A 240 8.96 8.38 -12.62
CA THR A 240 8.91 9.79 -12.27
C THR A 240 9.53 10.07 -10.89
N GLU A 241 10.49 9.26 -10.46
CA GLU A 241 11.57 9.80 -9.66
C GLU A 241 12.28 10.78 -10.58
N ALA A 242 12.33 12.04 -10.21
CA ALA A 242 13.07 13.06 -10.92
C ALA A 242 14.50 12.52 -11.13
N ALA A 243 14.69 11.77 -12.21
CA ALA A 243 16.00 11.51 -12.74
C ALA A 243 16.55 12.91 -12.92
N THR A 244 17.54 13.28 -12.11
CA THR A 244 18.35 14.48 -12.32
C THR A 244 18.73 14.42 -13.79
N ALA A 245 18.02 15.20 -14.61
CA ALA A 245 18.18 15.19 -16.05
C ALA A 245 19.68 15.34 -16.29
N LYS A 246 20.32 14.29 -16.86
CA LYS A 246 21.76 14.33 -17.07
C LYS A 246 22.01 15.58 -17.90
N ARG A 247 22.64 16.58 -17.31
CA ARG A 247 22.95 17.84 -17.99
C ARG A 247 23.75 17.54 -19.25
N GLY A 248 23.37 18.11 -20.36
CA GLY A 248 24.04 17.88 -21.62
C GLY A 248 23.12 18.05 -22.83
N ILE A 249 23.71 17.94 -24.00
CA ILE A 249 23.02 18.05 -25.29
C ILE A 249 22.87 16.66 -25.89
N TYR A 250 21.66 16.35 -26.35
CA TYR A 250 21.33 15.04 -26.92
C TYR A 250 20.56 15.19 -28.24
N THR A 251 20.74 14.25 -29.13
CA THR A 251 19.87 14.13 -30.32
C THR A 251 18.46 13.67 -29.89
N LEU A 252 17.47 13.74 -30.79
CA LEU A 252 16.14 13.18 -30.55
C LEU A 252 16.13 11.65 -30.33
N GLN A 253 17.19 10.95 -30.79
CA GLN A 253 17.38 9.52 -30.57
C GLN A 253 18.08 9.21 -29.24
N GLY A 254 18.39 10.23 -28.41
CA GLY A 254 19.00 10.08 -27.09
C GLY A 254 20.53 9.93 -27.10
N LEU A 255 21.20 10.13 -28.24
CA LEU A 255 22.66 10.12 -28.33
C LEU A 255 23.21 11.42 -27.73
N ARG A 256 24.10 11.32 -26.75
CA ARG A 256 24.78 12.47 -26.12
C ARG A 256 25.80 13.06 -27.09
N LEU A 257 25.74 14.37 -27.27
CA LEU A 257 26.69 15.13 -28.09
C LEU A 257 27.72 15.81 -27.19
N SER A 258 28.95 15.90 -27.70
CA SER A 258 30.04 16.64 -27.07
C SER A 258 30.11 18.06 -27.69
N GLY A 259 30.45 19.05 -26.88
CA GLY A 259 30.57 20.46 -27.30
C GLY A 259 29.36 21.30 -26.87
N GLU A 260 29.33 22.55 -27.30
CA GLU A 260 28.26 23.50 -27.00
C GLU A 260 27.21 23.54 -28.10
N LEU A 261 25.97 23.88 -27.76
CA LEU A 261 24.89 23.97 -28.75
C LEU A 261 25.21 24.90 -29.93
N LYS A 262 25.99 25.95 -29.68
CA LYS A 262 26.41 26.92 -30.73
C LYS A 262 27.24 26.27 -31.85
N ASP A 263 27.99 25.21 -31.56
CA ASP A 263 28.94 24.55 -32.46
C ASP A 263 28.28 23.38 -33.27
N LEU A 264 27.05 23.05 -32.95
CA LEU A 264 26.31 21.97 -33.63
C LEU A 264 25.60 22.51 -34.90
N PRO A 265 25.32 21.68 -35.90
CA PRO A 265 24.52 22.05 -37.07
C PRO A 265 23.12 22.55 -36.70
N ALA A 266 22.43 23.23 -37.62
CA ALA A 266 21.03 23.56 -37.49
C ALA A 266 20.22 22.27 -37.29
N GLY A 267 19.29 22.26 -36.33
CA GLY A 267 18.54 21.02 -36.00
C GLY A 267 17.77 21.10 -34.68
N ILE A 268 17.19 19.95 -34.28
CA ILE A 268 16.44 19.82 -33.05
C ILE A 268 17.25 18.99 -32.05
N TYR A 269 17.42 19.51 -30.84
CA TYR A 269 18.21 18.91 -29.76
C TYR A 269 17.44 18.89 -28.47
N ILE A 270 17.83 18.02 -27.54
CA ILE A 270 17.40 18.03 -26.15
C ILE A 270 18.54 18.58 -25.32
N VAL A 271 18.37 19.77 -24.76
CA VAL A 271 19.37 20.45 -23.91
C VAL A 271 18.82 20.48 -22.48
N ASP A 272 19.51 19.86 -21.55
CA ASP A 272 19.11 19.75 -20.14
C ASP A 272 17.64 19.32 -19.96
N GLY A 273 17.21 18.36 -20.77
CA GLY A 273 15.86 17.82 -20.76
C GLY A 273 14.81 18.66 -21.51
N LYS A 274 15.18 19.77 -22.14
CA LYS A 274 14.26 20.63 -22.91
C LYS A 274 14.53 20.54 -24.40
N LYS A 275 13.48 20.49 -25.21
CA LYS A 275 13.58 20.56 -26.67
C LYS A 275 13.99 21.95 -27.12
N VAL A 276 15.09 22.06 -27.88
CA VAL A 276 15.63 23.29 -28.43
C VAL A 276 15.77 23.15 -29.94
N VAL A 277 15.30 24.15 -30.69
CA VAL A 277 15.49 24.26 -32.15
C VAL A 277 16.61 25.22 -32.39
N LYS A 278 17.67 24.75 -33.06
CA LYS A 278 18.76 25.59 -33.55
C LYS A 278 18.49 25.92 -35.00
N PRO A 279 18.37 27.21 -35.36
CA PRO A 279 18.14 27.65 -36.72
C PRO A 279 19.34 27.38 -37.64
#